data_261396844836d85e98518b739b2e3bbf
#
_entry.id   261396844836d85e98518b739b2e3bbf
#
_cell.length_a   1.000
_cell.length_b   1.000
_cell.length_c   1.000
_cell.angle_alpha   90.00
_cell.angle_beta   90.00
_cell.angle_gamma   90.00
#
_symmetry.space_group_name_H-M   'P 1'
#
loop_
_entity.id
_entity.type
_entity.pdbx_description
1 polymer ?
#
loop_
_entity_poly.entity_id
_entity_poly.type
_entity_poly.pdbx_seq_one_letter_code
_entity_poly.pdbx_strand_id
1 'polypeptide(L)'
;MMDASDTKGALSGLVVLDLSRILAGPTCTQLLADLGATVWKIENPKTGGDDTRAWGPPYAPDGDGNDSDLSAYFMSSNRGKRSVAADLANPADRALLERLAARADVVIENFKPGGLEQYGLDHATLCARHPGLVYCSISGFGQTGPNRNKPGYDLMAQGYGGIMSLTGAPDGPPMKVGVGIADVMCGMYATIGILAALRHRDATGEGQHIDLALVDAQMAWLINEGVNFLTSGTPPQRRGNGHPNIVPYDVFAASDGHVIIAVGNDSQFVRFCDFIGRADLPEDPRFATNPARLIHREALLPQVATALGRFSMADIIAGLEARKVPVGPVNTIPQALDSDQAHARDATVELARDNAPPVRVLGNPLKLSRTPVRHDLPPPSFGEGTNALKEWLGERENADTAHTDEHKRVD
;
A
#
# COMPACT_ATOMS: atom_id res chain seq x y z
N MET A 1 19.00 -18.97 -20.46
CA MET A 1 18.45 -18.19 -19.34
C MET A 1 19.07 -16.80 -19.50
N MET A 2 18.28 -15.76 -19.71
CA MET A 2 18.79 -14.39 -19.67
C MET A 2 19.19 -14.11 -18.21
N ASP A 3 20.37 -13.55 -18.03
CA ASP A 3 20.88 -13.17 -16.71
C ASP A 3 19.93 -12.15 -16.07
N ALA A 4 19.50 -12.40 -14.84
CA ALA A 4 18.52 -11.54 -14.15
C ALA A 4 19.02 -10.09 -13.94
N SER A 5 20.34 -9.87 -14.13
CA SER A 5 20.99 -8.56 -14.00
C SER A 5 20.72 -7.60 -15.16
N ASP A 6 20.21 -8.08 -16.30
CA ASP A 6 20.06 -7.29 -17.54
C ASP A 6 18.59 -6.94 -17.90
N THR A 7 17.61 -7.39 -17.09
CA THR A 7 16.21 -7.08 -17.32
C THR A 7 15.84 -5.72 -16.75
N LYS A 8 15.55 -4.76 -17.63
CA LYS A 8 15.02 -3.45 -17.23
C LYS A 8 13.63 -3.63 -16.60
N GLY A 9 13.35 -2.89 -15.52
CA GLY A 9 12.00 -2.82 -14.93
C GLY A 9 10.98 -2.20 -15.89
N ALA A 10 9.70 -2.42 -15.64
CA ALA A 10 8.62 -1.92 -16.51
C ALA A 10 8.61 -0.39 -16.66
N LEU A 11 9.10 0.35 -15.65
CA LEU A 11 9.17 1.81 -15.62
C LEU A 11 10.60 2.33 -15.75
N SER A 12 11.53 1.52 -16.27
CA SER A 12 12.92 1.96 -16.46
C SER A 12 12.99 3.14 -17.41
N GLY A 13 13.71 4.17 -17.00
CA GLY A 13 13.84 5.43 -17.72
C GLY A 13 12.89 6.53 -17.22
N LEU A 14 11.82 6.19 -16.48
CA LEU A 14 10.96 7.19 -15.86
C LEU A 14 11.60 7.79 -14.61
N VAL A 15 11.40 9.09 -14.42
CA VAL A 15 11.91 9.89 -13.31
C VAL A 15 10.76 10.43 -12.48
N VAL A 16 10.83 10.20 -11.18
CA VAL A 16 9.82 10.65 -10.21
C VAL A 16 10.44 11.66 -9.26
N LEU A 17 9.86 12.85 -9.19
CA LEU A 17 10.09 13.83 -8.14
C LEU A 17 9.10 13.57 -7.00
N ASP A 18 9.60 13.02 -5.90
CA ASP A 18 8.80 12.67 -4.72
C ASP A 18 8.93 13.76 -3.64
N LEU A 19 7.94 14.64 -3.55
CA LEU A 19 7.80 15.65 -2.50
C LEU A 19 6.95 15.15 -1.32
N SER A 20 6.51 13.89 -1.36
CA SER A 20 5.61 13.33 -0.36
C SER A 20 6.36 12.82 0.88
N ARG A 21 5.62 12.70 1.99
CA ARG A 21 6.11 12.21 3.27
C ARG A 21 5.08 11.32 3.95
N ILE A 22 5.45 10.73 5.06
CA ILE A 22 4.67 9.83 5.92
C ILE A 22 4.48 8.46 5.25
N LEU A 23 3.29 8.15 4.65
CA LEU A 23 3.00 6.80 4.20
C LEU A 23 2.31 6.73 2.82
N ALA A 24 1.25 7.49 2.56
CA ALA A 24 0.45 7.35 1.33
C ALA A 24 1.27 7.60 0.05
N GLY A 25 1.88 8.79 -0.07
CA GLY A 25 2.77 9.12 -1.19
C GLY A 25 4.01 8.22 -1.22
N PRO A 26 4.74 8.04 -0.10
CA PRO A 26 5.88 7.13 -0.05
C PRO A 26 5.56 5.69 -0.46
N THR A 27 4.39 5.15 -0.14
CA THR A 27 3.94 3.83 -0.65
C THR A 27 3.83 3.81 -2.16
N CYS A 28 3.23 4.84 -2.76
CA CYS A 28 3.13 4.97 -4.21
C CYS A 28 4.52 5.02 -4.85
N THR A 29 5.39 5.91 -4.38
CA THR A 29 6.72 6.10 -5.00
C THR A 29 7.65 4.92 -4.77
N GLN A 30 7.50 4.15 -3.68
CA GLN A 30 8.17 2.87 -3.51
C GLN A 30 7.70 1.83 -4.55
N LEU A 31 6.39 1.74 -4.82
CA LEU A 31 5.88 0.85 -5.87
C LEU A 31 6.41 1.24 -7.26
N LEU A 32 6.50 2.53 -7.57
CA LEU A 32 7.09 3.00 -8.83
C LEU A 32 8.59 2.66 -8.91
N ALA A 33 9.33 2.79 -7.80
CA ALA A 33 10.74 2.39 -7.73
C ALA A 33 10.92 0.88 -7.93
N ASP A 34 10.10 0.06 -7.26
CA ASP A 34 10.10 -1.39 -7.43
C ASP A 34 9.81 -1.81 -8.89
N LEU A 35 9.03 -1.01 -9.63
CA LEU A 35 8.77 -1.20 -11.05
C LEU A 35 9.88 -0.66 -11.97
N GLY A 36 10.91 -0.03 -11.42
CA GLY A 36 12.12 0.40 -12.13
C GLY A 36 12.26 1.90 -12.39
N ALA A 37 11.34 2.74 -11.89
CA ALA A 37 11.48 4.18 -11.98
C ALA A 37 12.60 4.70 -11.08
N THR A 38 13.27 5.78 -11.50
CA THR A 38 14.21 6.53 -10.66
C THR A 38 13.43 7.50 -9.78
N VAL A 39 13.47 7.31 -8.46
CA VAL A 39 12.74 8.15 -7.51
C VAL A 39 13.69 9.02 -6.71
N TRP A 40 13.54 10.33 -6.82
CA TRP A 40 14.22 11.34 -6.04
C TRP A 40 13.26 11.83 -4.94
N LYS A 41 13.49 11.37 -3.70
CA LYS A 41 12.71 11.79 -2.53
C LYS A 41 13.31 13.03 -1.92
N ILE A 42 12.54 14.10 -1.89
CA ILE A 42 12.96 15.40 -1.35
C ILE A 42 12.60 15.49 0.13
N GLU A 43 13.59 15.77 0.94
CA GLU A 43 13.46 15.82 2.39
C GLU A 43 13.99 17.15 2.94
N ASN A 44 13.24 17.75 3.89
CA ASN A 44 13.60 19.04 4.47
C ASN A 44 14.72 18.88 5.53
N PRO A 45 15.89 19.51 5.32
CA PRO A 45 16.99 19.40 6.29
C PRO A 45 16.70 20.07 7.64
N LYS A 46 15.77 21.02 7.69
CA LYS A 46 15.42 21.70 8.97
C LYS A 46 14.61 20.80 9.91
N THR A 47 13.96 19.77 9.40
CA THR A 47 13.17 18.81 10.20
C THR A 47 13.85 17.47 10.36
N GLY A 48 15.05 17.28 9.80
CA GLY A 48 15.73 15.99 9.81
C GLY A 48 15.13 14.99 8.78
N GLY A 49 14.44 15.51 7.77
CA GLY A 49 13.85 14.72 6.71
C GLY A 49 12.36 14.43 6.91
N ASP A 50 11.93 13.25 6.44
CA ASP A 50 10.57 12.74 6.62
C ASP A 50 10.30 12.48 8.12
N ASP A 51 9.14 12.91 8.61
CA ASP A 51 8.74 12.74 10.02
C ASP A 51 8.87 11.28 10.49
N THR A 52 8.64 10.32 9.58
CA THR A 52 8.69 8.88 9.88
C THR A 52 10.09 8.40 10.25
N ARG A 53 11.17 9.14 9.90
CA ARG A 53 12.53 8.82 10.37
C ARG A 53 12.62 8.80 11.89
N ALA A 54 11.87 9.69 12.58
CA ALA A 54 11.83 9.77 14.03
C ALA A 54 10.79 8.84 14.68
N TRP A 55 10.03 8.05 13.91
CA TRP A 55 8.98 7.19 14.45
C TRP A 55 9.49 5.78 14.79
N GLY A 56 10.52 5.72 15.56
CA GLY A 56 11.06 4.52 16.21
C GLY A 56 10.92 4.57 17.73
N PRO A 57 11.38 3.56 18.49
CA PRO A 57 12.03 2.33 18.00
C PRO A 57 11.03 1.36 17.30
N PRO A 58 11.53 0.36 16.52
CA PRO A 58 12.94 0.06 16.29
C PRO A 58 13.57 0.88 15.15
N TYR A 59 14.90 0.99 15.21
CA TYR A 59 15.74 1.57 14.18
C TYR A 59 16.66 0.50 13.58
N ALA A 60 17.06 0.66 12.31
CA ALA A 60 18.14 -0.14 11.76
C ALA A 60 19.48 0.30 12.39
N PRO A 61 20.40 -0.63 12.71
CA PRO A 61 21.71 -0.27 13.23
C PRO A 61 22.58 0.41 12.16
N ASP A 62 23.44 1.33 12.56
CA ASP A 62 24.54 1.84 11.74
C ASP A 62 25.72 0.85 11.72
N GLY A 63 26.88 1.26 11.13
CA GLY A 63 28.08 0.43 11.07
C GLY A 63 28.73 0.14 12.43
N ASP A 64 28.47 0.95 13.43
CA ASP A 64 28.98 0.81 14.79
C ASP A 64 27.96 0.10 15.71
N GLY A 65 26.78 -0.23 15.21
CA GLY A 65 25.72 -0.92 15.93
C GLY A 65 24.79 0.02 16.73
N ASN A 66 24.88 1.34 16.54
CA ASN A 66 23.95 2.30 17.12
C ASN A 66 22.70 2.48 16.26
N ASP A 67 21.65 3.10 16.81
CA ASP A 67 20.48 3.47 16.07
C ASP A 67 20.83 4.48 14.94
N SER A 68 20.46 4.14 13.69
CA SER A 68 20.62 5.05 12.55
C SER A 68 19.39 5.98 12.39
N ASP A 69 19.35 6.75 11.30
CA ASP A 69 18.20 7.57 10.89
C ASP A 69 17.08 6.76 10.18
N LEU A 70 17.18 5.42 10.18
CA LEU A 70 16.27 4.52 9.53
C LEU A 70 15.34 3.82 10.53
N SER A 71 14.23 4.46 10.90
CA SER A 71 13.19 3.78 11.66
C SER A 71 12.53 2.67 10.83
N ALA A 72 11.98 1.66 11.48
CA ALA A 72 11.21 0.61 10.79
C ALA A 72 10.02 1.20 10.01
N TYR A 73 9.42 2.28 10.51
CA TYR A 73 8.32 2.96 9.82
C TYR A 73 8.80 3.58 8.49
N PHE A 74 9.90 4.34 8.51
CA PHE A 74 10.49 4.92 7.31
C PHE A 74 10.88 3.83 6.30
N MET A 75 11.53 2.77 6.76
CA MET A 75 11.96 1.66 5.90
C MET A 75 10.80 0.94 5.22
N SER A 76 9.60 0.94 5.81
CA SER A 76 8.43 0.23 5.28
C SER A 76 7.96 0.73 3.91
N SER A 77 8.28 1.99 3.54
CA SER A 77 7.77 2.65 2.34
C SER A 77 8.81 3.45 1.54
N ASN A 78 10.13 3.28 1.81
CA ASN A 78 11.14 4.12 1.18
C ASN A 78 12.32 3.38 0.53
N ARG A 79 12.28 2.03 0.38
CA ARG A 79 13.29 1.33 -0.42
C ARG A 79 13.23 1.76 -1.89
N GLY A 80 14.34 1.62 -2.60
CA GLY A 80 14.42 1.92 -4.03
C GLY A 80 14.50 3.41 -4.36
N LYS A 81 14.55 4.29 -3.36
CA LYS A 81 14.59 5.74 -3.53
C LYS A 81 15.98 6.31 -3.28
N ARG A 82 16.19 7.55 -3.71
CA ARG A 82 17.36 8.38 -3.39
C ARG A 82 16.91 9.60 -2.62
N SER A 83 17.38 9.77 -1.39
CA SER A 83 17.05 10.91 -0.53
C SER A 83 17.88 12.13 -0.93
N VAL A 84 17.21 13.26 -1.13
CA VAL A 84 17.80 14.56 -1.46
C VAL A 84 17.42 15.56 -0.37
N ALA A 85 18.42 16.09 0.31
CA ALA A 85 18.21 17.16 1.29
C ALA A 85 18.00 18.51 0.56
N ALA A 86 16.79 19.06 0.66
CA ALA A 86 16.46 20.36 0.07
C ALA A 86 15.39 21.11 0.88
N ASP A 87 15.62 22.39 1.13
CA ASP A 87 14.68 23.29 1.78
C ASP A 87 13.92 24.12 0.75
N LEU A 88 12.61 23.93 0.61
CA LEU A 88 11.77 24.68 -0.31
C LEU A 88 11.80 26.19 -0.07
N ALA A 89 12.15 26.65 1.15
CA ALA A 89 12.31 28.05 1.45
C ALA A 89 13.66 28.63 0.93
N ASN A 90 14.64 27.77 0.62
CA ASN A 90 15.93 28.20 0.08
C ASN A 90 15.85 28.38 -1.44
N PRO A 91 16.16 29.55 -2.00
CA PRO A 91 16.10 29.78 -3.44
C PRO A 91 17.00 28.88 -4.28
N ALA A 92 18.20 28.52 -3.79
CA ALA A 92 19.11 27.62 -4.49
C ALA A 92 18.58 26.19 -4.58
N ASP A 93 17.98 25.69 -3.49
CA ASP A 93 17.35 24.38 -3.47
C ASP A 93 16.11 24.33 -4.36
N ARG A 94 15.30 25.41 -4.38
CA ARG A 94 14.16 25.52 -5.32
C ARG A 94 14.63 25.46 -6.78
N ALA A 95 15.67 26.20 -7.14
CA ALA A 95 16.22 26.15 -8.50
C ALA A 95 16.69 24.74 -8.89
N LEU A 96 17.27 23.97 -7.93
CA LEU A 96 17.61 22.56 -8.14
C LEU A 96 16.34 21.72 -8.40
N LEU A 97 15.28 21.93 -7.61
CA LEU A 97 14.03 21.19 -7.75
C LEU A 97 13.25 21.58 -9.03
N GLU A 98 13.29 22.82 -9.48
CA GLU A 98 12.73 23.23 -10.76
C GLU A 98 13.43 22.54 -11.94
N ARG A 99 14.77 22.43 -11.90
CA ARG A 99 15.53 21.66 -12.90
C ARG A 99 15.18 20.16 -12.87
N LEU A 100 14.96 19.59 -11.68
CA LEU A 100 14.51 18.20 -11.56
C LEU A 100 13.09 18.05 -12.10
N ALA A 101 12.16 18.95 -11.75
CA ALA A 101 10.79 18.94 -12.25
C ALA A 101 10.70 19.01 -13.78
N ALA A 102 11.59 19.80 -14.40
CA ALA A 102 11.68 19.90 -15.87
C ALA A 102 12.09 18.57 -16.56
N ARG A 103 12.64 17.63 -15.82
CA ARG A 103 13.08 16.31 -16.32
C ARG A 103 12.29 15.15 -15.71
N ALA A 104 11.38 15.45 -14.80
CA ALA A 104 10.53 14.46 -14.18
C ALA A 104 9.37 14.08 -15.10
N ASP A 105 9.05 12.79 -15.13
CA ASP A 105 7.84 12.26 -15.75
C ASP A 105 6.66 12.37 -14.81
N VAL A 106 6.92 12.26 -13.50
CA VAL A 106 5.92 12.28 -12.44
C VAL A 106 6.38 13.19 -11.32
N VAL A 107 5.47 14.02 -10.82
CA VAL A 107 5.60 14.70 -9.52
C VAL A 107 4.51 14.18 -8.60
N ILE A 108 4.88 13.83 -7.38
CA ILE A 108 3.93 13.43 -6.34
C ILE A 108 4.17 14.24 -5.07
N GLU A 109 3.08 14.70 -4.45
CA GLU A 109 3.13 15.49 -3.22
C GLU A 109 1.93 15.18 -2.31
N ASN A 110 2.07 15.47 -1.01
CA ASN A 110 0.97 15.37 -0.06
C ASN A 110 0.94 16.55 0.93
N PHE A 111 1.21 17.75 0.43
CA PHE A 111 1.04 19.00 1.16
C PHE A 111 -0.46 19.36 1.30
N LYS A 112 -0.74 20.34 2.14
CA LYS A 112 -2.08 20.93 2.17
C LYS A 112 -2.38 21.59 0.81
N PRO A 113 -3.63 21.54 0.33
CA PRO A 113 -4.02 22.23 -0.91
C PRO A 113 -3.51 23.70 -0.94
N GLY A 114 -2.83 24.06 -2.03
CA GLY A 114 -2.19 25.38 -2.19
C GLY A 114 -0.83 25.53 -1.48
N GLY A 115 -0.37 24.54 -0.71
CA GLY A 115 0.88 24.64 0.07
C GLY A 115 2.15 24.81 -0.76
N LEU A 116 2.15 24.35 -2.00
CA LEU A 116 3.28 24.45 -2.93
C LEU A 116 3.23 25.68 -3.87
N GLU A 117 2.12 26.42 -3.92
CA GLU A 117 1.95 27.60 -4.79
C GLU A 117 3.03 28.66 -4.54
N GLN A 118 3.33 28.96 -3.27
CA GLN A 118 4.36 29.92 -2.90
C GLN A 118 5.79 29.56 -3.37
N TYR A 119 6.00 28.30 -3.74
CA TYR A 119 7.28 27.77 -4.22
C TYR A 119 7.30 27.56 -5.74
N GLY A 120 6.17 27.76 -6.43
CA GLY A 120 6.03 27.51 -7.88
C GLY A 120 6.15 26.01 -8.25
N LEU A 121 5.92 25.13 -7.28
CA LEU A 121 5.98 23.68 -7.43
C LEU A 121 4.59 23.01 -7.39
N ASP A 122 3.53 23.81 -7.44
CA ASP A 122 2.15 23.34 -7.54
C ASP A 122 1.80 22.79 -8.92
N HIS A 123 0.72 22.01 -9.01
CA HIS A 123 0.29 21.35 -10.24
C HIS A 123 -0.01 22.36 -11.37
N ALA A 124 -0.67 23.49 -11.07
CA ALA A 124 -1.04 24.48 -12.08
C ALA A 124 0.21 25.09 -12.72
N THR A 125 1.20 25.45 -11.91
CA THR A 125 2.47 26.01 -12.36
C THR A 125 3.30 25.00 -13.15
N LEU A 126 3.51 23.79 -12.61
CA LEU A 126 4.39 22.81 -13.25
C LEU A 126 3.77 22.18 -14.51
N CYS A 127 2.48 21.85 -14.53
CA CYS A 127 1.83 21.31 -15.72
C CYS A 127 1.73 22.34 -16.86
N ALA A 128 1.59 23.63 -16.54
CA ALA A 128 1.62 24.68 -17.56
C ALA A 128 3.01 24.81 -18.21
N ARG A 129 4.09 24.62 -17.45
CA ARG A 129 5.47 24.65 -17.95
C ARG A 129 5.88 23.36 -18.67
N HIS A 130 5.34 22.22 -18.21
CA HIS A 130 5.69 20.89 -18.68
C HIS A 130 4.42 20.11 -19.04
N PRO A 131 3.84 20.29 -20.24
CA PRO A 131 2.55 19.70 -20.63
C PRO A 131 2.50 18.16 -20.56
N GLY A 132 3.64 17.49 -20.68
CA GLY A 132 3.74 16.02 -20.55
C GLY A 132 3.88 15.52 -19.11
N LEU A 133 3.90 16.40 -18.11
CA LEU A 133 4.08 16.03 -16.72
C LEU A 133 2.81 15.39 -16.14
N VAL A 134 2.97 14.26 -15.47
CA VAL A 134 1.94 13.66 -14.61
C VAL A 134 2.15 14.17 -13.19
N TYR A 135 1.17 14.89 -12.65
CA TYR A 135 1.24 15.47 -11.32
C TYR A 135 0.19 14.83 -10.40
N CYS A 136 0.59 14.24 -9.28
CA CYS A 136 -0.30 13.58 -8.32
C CYS A 136 -0.29 14.30 -6.97
N SER A 137 -1.43 14.87 -6.59
CA SER A 137 -1.66 15.46 -5.26
C SER A 137 -2.44 14.49 -4.40
N ILE A 138 -1.89 14.13 -3.24
CA ILE A 138 -2.57 13.32 -2.22
C ILE A 138 -2.90 14.23 -1.04
N SER A 139 -4.16 14.25 -0.61
CA SER A 139 -4.57 15.02 0.56
C SER A 139 -5.61 14.26 1.39
N GLY A 140 -5.98 14.79 2.57
CA GLY A 140 -6.97 14.14 3.42
C GLY A 140 -8.36 14.08 2.77
N PHE A 141 -8.78 15.19 2.13
CA PHE A 141 -10.14 15.40 1.63
C PHE A 141 -10.23 15.88 0.18
N GLY A 142 -9.13 15.81 -0.58
CA GLY A 142 -9.07 16.29 -1.96
C GLY A 142 -8.76 17.79 -2.08
N GLN A 143 -8.54 18.23 -3.32
CA GLN A 143 -8.24 19.63 -3.65
C GLN A 143 -9.50 20.52 -3.64
N THR A 144 -10.68 19.92 -3.63
CA THR A 144 -12.00 20.58 -3.70
C THR A 144 -12.89 20.17 -2.51
N GLY A 145 -14.09 20.76 -2.45
CA GLY A 145 -15.08 20.44 -1.44
C GLY A 145 -14.92 21.20 -0.10
N PRO A 146 -15.90 21.04 0.81
CA PRO A 146 -15.99 21.84 2.03
C PRO A 146 -14.89 21.55 3.06
N ASN A 147 -14.29 20.35 2.98
CA ASN A 147 -13.28 19.88 3.94
C ASN A 147 -11.84 19.96 3.41
N ARG A 148 -11.60 20.52 2.22
CA ARG A 148 -10.29 20.52 1.57
C ARG A 148 -9.14 21.02 2.45
N ASN A 149 -9.41 21.93 3.37
CA ASN A 149 -8.41 22.54 4.24
C ASN A 149 -8.21 21.78 5.57
N LYS A 150 -8.99 20.71 5.82
CA LYS A 150 -8.80 19.89 7.03
C LYS A 150 -7.57 19.01 6.89
N PRO A 151 -6.83 18.80 8.00
CA PRO A 151 -5.74 17.84 8.00
C PRO A 151 -6.28 16.43 7.75
N GLY A 152 -5.54 15.62 6.99
CA GLY A 152 -5.82 14.22 6.75
C GLY A 152 -4.72 13.35 7.31
N TYR A 153 -5.10 12.36 8.12
CA TYR A 153 -4.26 11.27 8.58
C TYR A 153 -5.05 9.96 8.43
N ASP A 154 -4.34 8.86 8.34
CA ASP A 154 -4.94 7.52 8.18
C ASP A 154 -6.13 7.25 9.12
N LEU A 155 -5.94 7.44 10.43
CA LEU A 155 -6.99 7.19 11.42
C LEU A 155 -8.22 8.07 11.22
N MET A 156 -8.00 9.34 10.81
CA MET A 156 -9.11 10.26 10.52
C MET A 156 -9.85 9.84 9.26
N ALA A 157 -9.15 9.39 8.22
CA ALA A 157 -9.75 8.88 6.99
C ALA A 157 -10.52 7.59 7.24
N GLN A 158 -10.00 6.66 8.05
CA GLN A 158 -10.72 5.46 8.46
C GLN A 158 -12.01 5.79 9.22
N GLY A 159 -11.96 6.74 10.14
CA GLY A 159 -13.14 7.18 10.90
C GLY A 159 -14.17 7.88 10.01
N TYR A 160 -13.73 8.87 9.23
CA TYR A 160 -14.63 9.67 8.37
C TYR A 160 -15.18 8.85 7.19
N GLY A 161 -14.37 7.99 6.61
CA GLY A 161 -14.71 7.14 5.46
C GLY A 161 -15.56 5.91 5.81
N GLY A 162 -15.90 5.70 7.10
CA GLY A 162 -16.92 4.74 7.54
C GLY A 162 -16.41 3.34 7.89
N ILE A 163 -15.15 2.95 7.58
CA ILE A 163 -14.66 1.59 7.83
C ILE A 163 -14.69 1.23 9.33
N MET A 164 -14.43 2.19 10.22
CA MET A 164 -14.44 1.96 11.65
C MET A 164 -15.83 1.60 12.19
N SER A 165 -16.92 1.95 11.48
CA SER A 165 -18.27 1.53 11.85
C SER A 165 -18.50 0.03 11.64
N LEU A 166 -17.67 -0.63 10.83
CA LEU A 166 -17.75 -2.04 10.46
C LEU A 166 -16.78 -2.89 11.28
N THR A 167 -15.64 -2.33 11.70
CA THR A 167 -14.52 -3.04 12.31
C THR A 167 -14.66 -3.07 13.82
N GLY A 168 -14.51 -4.26 14.42
CA GLY A 168 -14.58 -4.48 15.85
C GLY A 168 -15.67 -5.47 16.28
N ALA A 169 -15.70 -5.81 17.57
CA ALA A 169 -16.73 -6.66 18.16
C ALA A 169 -18.12 -6.02 18.03
N PRO A 170 -19.21 -6.81 17.93
CA PRO A 170 -20.57 -6.30 17.79
C PRO A 170 -20.93 -5.25 18.85
N ASP A 171 -20.65 -5.54 20.12
CA ASP A 171 -20.92 -4.68 21.26
C ASP A 171 -19.72 -3.82 21.70
N GLY A 172 -18.64 -3.84 20.91
CA GLY A 172 -17.42 -3.10 21.20
C GLY A 172 -17.40 -1.67 20.61
N PRO A 173 -16.38 -0.87 20.92
CA PRO A 173 -16.19 0.43 20.28
C PRO A 173 -15.82 0.28 18.79
N PRO A 174 -16.01 1.34 17.97
CA PRO A 174 -15.44 1.39 16.62
C PRO A 174 -13.93 1.22 16.66
N MET A 175 -13.37 0.36 15.78
CA MET A 175 -11.95 0.07 15.74
C MET A 175 -11.37 0.37 14.37
N LYS A 176 -10.13 0.87 14.33
CA LYS A 176 -9.37 0.98 13.09
C LYS A 176 -8.84 -0.39 12.64
N VAL A 177 -8.50 -0.53 11.38
CA VAL A 177 -7.64 -1.63 10.90
C VAL A 177 -6.25 -1.50 11.52
N GLY A 178 -5.60 -2.61 11.83
CA GLY A 178 -4.34 -2.64 12.58
C GLY A 178 -3.17 -1.86 11.97
N VAL A 179 -3.19 -1.67 10.64
CA VAL A 179 -2.19 -0.89 9.89
C VAL A 179 -2.79 0.43 9.37
N GLY A 180 -1.96 1.32 8.83
CA GLY A 180 -2.38 2.55 8.17
C GLY A 180 -3.03 2.27 6.81
N ILE A 181 -4.19 1.62 6.82
CA ILE A 181 -4.80 1.05 5.61
C ILE A 181 -5.30 2.11 4.64
N ALA A 182 -5.82 3.25 5.13
CA ALA A 182 -6.28 4.34 4.27
C ALA A 182 -5.12 4.94 3.48
N ASP A 183 -3.95 5.13 4.11
CA ASP A 183 -2.74 5.61 3.46
C ASP A 183 -2.22 4.61 2.42
N VAL A 184 -2.09 3.33 2.78
CA VAL A 184 -1.57 2.29 1.87
C VAL A 184 -2.45 2.17 0.64
N MET A 185 -3.77 2.14 0.81
CA MET A 185 -4.72 2.06 -0.30
C MET A 185 -4.71 3.30 -1.17
N CYS A 186 -4.61 4.48 -0.57
CA CYS A 186 -4.46 5.73 -1.30
C CYS A 186 -3.17 5.70 -2.14
N GLY A 187 -2.06 5.22 -1.59
CA GLY A 187 -0.81 5.00 -2.33
C GLY A 187 -0.95 4.03 -3.51
N MET A 188 -1.73 2.96 -3.35
CA MET A 188 -2.04 2.03 -4.45
C MET A 188 -2.89 2.70 -5.53
N TYR A 189 -3.95 3.46 -5.17
CA TYR A 189 -4.75 4.22 -6.13
C TYR A 189 -3.91 5.29 -6.84
N ALA A 190 -3.00 5.97 -6.13
CA ALA A 190 -2.07 6.90 -6.74
C ALA A 190 -1.19 6.23 -7.79
N THR A 191 -0.66 5.03 -7.49
CA THR A 191 0.12 4.24 -8.45
C THR A 191 -0.70 3.88 -9.68
N ILE A 192 -1.93 3.40 -9.51
CA ILE A 192 -2.84 3.08 -10.63
C ILE A 192 -3.14 4.34 -11.46
N GLY A 193 -3.47 5.44 -10.80
CA GLY A 193 -3.75 6.73 -11.46
C GLY A 193 -2.55 7.24 -12.28
N ILE A 194 -1.34 7.16 -11.71
CA ILE A 194 -0.10 7.56 -12.39
C ILE A 194 0.16 6.66 -13.60
N LEU A 195 0.03 5.33 -13.47
CA LEU A 195 0.21 4.41 -14.61
C LEU A 195 -0.81 4.67 -15.72
N ALA A 196 -2.07 4.95 -15.39
CA ALA A 196 -3.10 5.33 -16.36
C ALA A 196 -2.78 6.67 -17.04
N ALA A 197 -2.33 7.68 -16.28
CA ALA A 197 -1.93 8.98 -16.81
C ALA A 197 -0.68 8.88 -17.72
N LEU A 198 0.31 8.08 -17.34
CA LEU A 198 1.47 7.80 -18.18
C LEU A 198 1.07 7.11 -19.49
N ARG A 199 0.14 6.14 -19.43
CA ARG A 199 -0.39 5.49 -20.64
C ARG A 199 -1.12 6.46 -21.57
N HIS A 200 -1.87 7.43 -21.00
CA HIS A 200 -2.48 8.52 -21.78
C HIS A 200 -1.39 9.40 -22.41
N ARG A 201 -0.42 9.84 -21.62
CA ARG A 201 0.71 10.65 -22.09
C ARG A 201 1.48 9.99 -23.24
N ASP A 202 1.76 8.68 -23.13
CA ASP A 202 2.47 7.93 -24.17
C ASP A 202 1.72 7.93 -25.52
N ALA A 203 0.40 8.07 -25.48
CA ALA A 203 -0.44 8.11 -26.68
C ALA A 203 -0.66 9.52 -27.24
N THR A 204 -0.64 10.54 -26.38
CA THR A 204 -1.05 11.92 -26.75
C THR A 204 0.05 12.95 -26.61
N GLY A 205 1.09 12.67 -25.83
CA GLY A 205 2.09 13.64 -25.40
C GLY A 205 1.65 14.50 -24.20
N GLU A 206 0.41 14.35 -23.71
CA GLU A 206 -0.19 15.17 -22.66
C GLU A 206 -0.23 14.44 -21.32
N GLY A 207 0.38 15.05 -20.29
CA GLY A 207 0.24 14.67 -18.89
C GLY A 207 -1.08 15.18 -18.30
N GLN A 208 -1.26 14.95 -17.00
CA GLN A 208 -2.44 15.44 -16.29
C GLN A 208 -2.24 15.54 -14.78
N HIS A 209 -3.12 16.28 -14.12
CA HIS A 209 -3.22 16.33 -12.68
C HIS A 209 -4.13 15.22 -12.15
N ILE A 210 -3.69 14.53 -11.09
CA ILE A 210 -4.42 13.53 -10.34
C ILE A 210 -4.68 14.11 -8.95
N ASP A 211 -5.95 14.39 -8.63
CA ASP A 211 -6.40 14.77 -7.30
C ASP A 211 -6.91 13.53 -6.58
N LEU A 212 -6.27 13.13 -5.48
CA LEU A 212 -6.61 11.94 -4.73
C LEU A 212 -6.74 12.25 -3.24
N ALA A 213 -7.88 11.86 -2.65
CA ALA A 213 -8.16 12.03 -1.23
C ALA A 213 -8.09 10.69 -0.47
N LEU A 214 -7.50 10.71 0.73
CA LEU A 214 -7.51 9.56 1.65
C LEU A 214 -8.94 9.09 1.95
N VAL A 215 -9.85 10.06 2.17
CA VAL A 215 -11.26 9.76 2.47
C VAL A 215 -11.98 9.12 1.29
N ASP A 216 -11.73 9.57 0.06
CA ASP A 216 -12.36 9.00 -1.13
C ASP A 216 -11.85 7.58 -1.38
N ALA A 217 -10.54 7.37 -1.26
CA ALA A 217 -9.93 6.05 -1.33
C ALA A 217 -10.52 5.11 -0.27
N GLN A 218 -10.69 5.58 0.97
CA GLN A 218 -11.28 4.80 2.05
C GLN A 218 -12.76 4.48 1.79
N MET A 219 -13.57 5.42 1.29
CA MET A 219 -14.98 5.17 0.96
C MET A 219 -15.13 4.14 -0.17
N ALA A 220 -14.26 4.16 -1.17
CA ALA A 220 -14.26 3.17 -2.25
C ALA A 220 -14.06 1.72 -1.73
N TRP A 221 -13.43 1.57 -0.57
CA TRP A 221 -13.20 0.26 0.07
C TRP A 221 -14.33 -0.21 0.98
N LEU A 222 -15.44 0.48 1.06
CA LEU A 222 -16.64 -0.05 1.72
C LEU A 222 -17.27 -1.19 0.93
N ILE A 223 -16.92 -1.34 -0.33
CA ILE A 223 -17.30 -2.42 -1.26
C ILE A 223 -18.75 -2.93 -1.04
N ASN A 224 -18.92 -4.22 -0.74
CA ASN A 224 -20.24 -4.84 -0.56
C ASN A 224 -21.03 -4.25 0.63
N GLU A 225 -20.41 -3.83 1.73
CA GLU A 225 -21.11 -3.20 2.85
C GLU A 225 -21.69 -1.84 2.47
N GLY A 226 -20.92 -1.04 1.72
CA GLY A 226 -21.40 0.22 1.15
C GLY A 226 -22.56 -0.01 0.17
N VAL A 227 -22.43 -0.97 -0.75
CA VAL A 227 -23.49 -1.29 -1.72
C VAL A 227 -24.72 -1.91 -1.05
N ASN A 228 -24.54 -2.76 -0.03
CA ASN A 228 -25.67 -3.27 0.78
C ASN A 228 -26.49 -2.12 1.37
N PHE A 229 -25.81 -1.13 1.95
CA PHE A 229 -26.49 0.08 2.48
C PHE A 229 -27.20 0.88 1.37
N LEU A 230 -26.52 1.17 0.28
CA LEU A 230 -27.10 1.92 -0.83
C LEU A 230 -28.31 1.23 -1.45
N THR A 231 -28.36 -0.11 -1.41
CA THR A 231 -29.45 -0.92 -1.99
C THR A 231 -30.63 -1.05 -1.02
N SER A 232 -30.35 -1.26 0.28
CA SER A 232 -31.39 -1.59 1.28
C SER A 232 -31.83 -0.41 2.14
N GLY A 233 -31.02 0.65 2.21
CA GLY A 233 -31.19 1.75 3.19
C GLY A 233 -30.88 1.35 4.64
N THR A 234 -30.50 0.09 4.89
CA THR A 234 -30.24 -0.42 6.24
C THR A 234 -28.77 -0.25 6.60
N PRO A 235 -28.43 0.53 7.64
CA PRO A 235 -27.06 0.70 8.07
C PRO A 235 -26.41 -0.64 8.49
N PRO A 236 -25.21 -0.96 7.99
CA PRO A 236 -24.49 -2.16 8.41
C PRO A 236 -24.07 -2.05 9.88
N GLN A 237 -23.95 -3.20 10.53
CA GLN A 237 -23.54 -3.30 11.92
C GLN A 237 -22.19 -4.04 12.03
N ARG A 238 -21.43 -3.79 13.09
CA ARG A 238 -20.25 -4.59 13.40
C ARG A 238 -20.64 -6.04 13.69
N ARG A 239 -19.89 -6.97 13.15
CA ARG A 239 -20.13 -8.43 13.27
C ARG A 239 -18.88 -9.19 13.71
N GLY A 240 -17.85 -8.51 14.23
CA GLY A 240 -16.54 -9.12 14.44
C GLY A 240 -15.96 -9.60 13.11
N ASN A 241 -15.71 -10.91 13.01
CA ASN A 241 -15.17 -11.54 11.79
C ASN A 241 -16.28 -12.16 10.91
N GLY A 242 -17.54 -12.10 11.34
CA GLY A 242 -18.66 -12.74 10.66
C GLY A 242 -19.00 -12.09 9.32
N HIS A 243 -19.06 -12.90 8.23
CA HIS A 243 -19.45 -12.42 6.91
C HIS A 243 -20.92 -11.97 6.88
N PRO A 244 -21.27 -10.84 6.20
CA PRO A 244 -22.65 -10.35 6.17
C PRO A 244 -23.63 -11.29 5.46
N ASN A 245 -23.20 -11.97 4.40
CA ASN A 245 -24.07 -12.68 3.48
C ASN A 245 -23.83 -14.20 3.42
N ILE A 246 -22.88 -14.75 4.20
CA ILE A 246 -22.51 -16.18 4.18
C ILE A 246 -22.35 -16.70 5.62
N VAL A 247 -22.90 -17.88 5.91
CA VAL A 247 -22.85 -18.53 7.25
C VAL A 247 -22.70 -20.05 7.10
N PRO A 248 -21.76 -20.69 7.84
CA PRO A 248 -20.70 -20.09 8.66
C PRO A 248 -19.54 -19.57 7.80
N TYR A 249 -19.15 -18.32 8.04
CA TYR A 249 -17.94 -17.71 7.53
C TYR A 249 -17.43 -16.76 8.62
N ASP A 250 -16.47 -17.24 9.43
CA ASP A 250 -16.06 -16.55 10.66
C ASP A 250 -14.73 -17.09 11.18
N VAL A 251 -14.24 -16.50 12.27
CA VAL A 251 -13.15 -17.03 13.10
C VAL A 251 -13.74 -17.82 14.26
N PHE A 252 -13.27 -19.05 14.44
CA PHE A 252 -13.71 -19.93 15.51
C PHE A 252 -12.55 -20.30 16.43
N ALA A 253 -12.85 -20.46 17.73
CA ALA A 253 -11.88 -21.00 18.67
C ALA A 253 -11.72 -22.52 18.46
N ALA A 254 -10.48 -22.96 18.41
CA ALA A 254 -10.05 -24.35 18.58
C ALA A 254 -9.57 -24.57 20.03
N SER A 255 -9.17 -25.77 20.38
CA SER A 255 -8.65 -26.08 21.74
C SER A 255 -7.32 -25.37 22.05
N ASP A 256 -6.56 -24.98 21.03
CA ASP A 256 -5.19 -24.43 21.11
C ASP A 256 -4.98 -23.14 20.34
N GLY A 257 -6.05 -22.51 19.84
CA GLY A 257 -5.95 -21.25 19.11
C GLY A 257 -7.20 -20.88 18.32
N HIS A 258 -7.04 -20.24 17.17
CA HIS A 258 -8.15 -19.77 16.33
C HIS A 258 -7.96 -20.18 14.87
N VAL A 259 -9.06 -20.58 14.23
CA VAL A 259 -9.12 -20.92 12.81
C VAL A 259 -10.16 -20.08 12.08
N ILE A 260 -9.88 -19.76 10.82
CA ILE A 260 -10.83 -19.18 9.89
C ILE A 260 -11.52 -20.33 9.16
N ILE A 261 -12.85 -20.30 9.11
CA ILE A 261 -13.65 -21.25 8.34
C ILE A 261 -14.55 -20.48 7.41
N ALA A 262 -14.55 -20.83 6.11
CA ALA A 262 -15.32 -20.17 5.06
C ALA A 262 -16.18 -21.20 4.29
N VAL A 263 -17.41 -21.41 4.75
CA VAL A 263 -18.35 -22.30 4.06
C VAL A 263 -19.12 -21.51 3.01
N GLY A 264 -18.66 -21.53 1.76
CA GLY A 264 -19.18 -20.68 0.69
C GLY A 264 -20.49 -21.19 0.04
N ASN A 265 -20.89 -22.46 0.26
CA ASN A 265 -22.10 -23.03 -0.32
C ASN A 265 -22.65 -24.21 0.50
N ASP A 266 -23.87 -24.66 0.15
CA ASP A 266 -24.58 -25.69 0.93
C ASP A 266 -23.88 -27.05 0.88
N SER A 267 -23.24 -27.42 -0.23
CA SER A 267 -22.48 -28.67 -0.31
C SER A 267 -21.21 -28.67 0.56
N GLN A 268 -20.58 -27.52 0.72
CA GLN A 268 -19.49 -27.34 1.70
C GLN A 268 -20.03 -27.43 3.15
N PHE A 269 -21.23 -26.90 3.40
CA PHE A 269 -21.84 -26.97 4.71
C PHE A 269 -22.10 -28.42 5.14
N VAL A 270 -22.60 -29.27 4.24
CA VAL A 270 -22.77 -30.73 4.52
C VAL A 270 -21.44 -31.38 4.91
N ARG A 271 -20.38 -31.15 4.12
CA ARG A 271 -19.05 -31.72 4.40
C ARG A 271 -18.42 -31.16 5.68
N PHE A 272 -18.66 -29.90 5.98
CA PHE A 272 -18.25 -29.26 7.22
C PHE A 272 -18.95 -29.92 8.43
N CYS A 273 -20.28 -30.09 8.35
CA CYS A 273 -21.06 -30.72 9.42
C CYS A 273 -20.68 -32.20 9.65
N ASP A 274 -20.33 -32.91 8.58
CA ASP A 274 -19.80 -34.26 8.67
C ASP A 274 -18.49 -34.26 9.49
N PHE A 275 -17.56 -33.35 9.23
CA PHE A 275 -16.32 -33.25 9.98
C PHE A 275 -16.54 -33.00 11.47
N ILE A 276 -17.41 -32.05 11.82
CA ILE A 276 -17.67 -31.70 13.24
C ILE A 276 -18.61 -32.68 13.96
N GLY A 277 -19.04 -33.78 13.30
CA GLY A 277 -19.93 -34.78 13.86
C GLY A 277 -21.36 -34.30 14.06
N ARG A 278 -21.84 -33.36 13.20
CA ARG A 278 -23.18 -32.76 13.28
C ARG A 278 -23.92 -32.88 11.94
N ALA A 279 -24.06 -34.14 11.48
CA ALA A 279 -24.82 -34.47 10.25
C ALA A 279 -26.32 -34.09 10.33
N ASP A 280 -26.83 -33.85 11.54
CA ASP A 280 -28.19 -33.36 11.81
C ASP A 280 -28.42 -31.93 11.32
N LEU A 281 -27.40 -31.07 11.32
CA LEU A 281 -27.58 -29.63 10.99
C LEU A 281 -28.00 -29.37 9.53
N PRO A 282 -27.43 -30.01 8.50
CA PRO A 282 -27.90 -29.81 7.13
C PRO A 282 -29.32 -30.36 6.86
N GLU A 283 -29.84 -31.26 7.68
CA GLU A 283 -31.19 -31.79 7.57
C GLU A 283 -32.24 -30.90 8.24
N ASP A 284 -31.81 -29.99 9.12
CA ASP A 284 -32.69 -29.01 9.73
C ASP A 284 -33.05 -27.89 8.70
N PRO A 285 -34.35 -27.64 8.42
CA PRO A 285 -34.76 -26.62 7.46
C PRO A 285 -34.23 -25.22 7.76
N ARG A 286 -33.92 -24.94 9.04
CA ARG A 286 -33.33 -23.65 9.47
C ARG A 286 -31.91 -23.46 8.96
N PHE A 287 -31.19 -24.55 8.62
CA PHE A 287 -29.78 -24.52 8.29
C PHE A 287 -29.45 -25.13 6.91
N ALA A 288 -30.40 -25.73 6.23
CA ALA A 288 -30.22 -26.44 4.98
C ALA A 288 -29.65 -25.57 3.85
N THR A 289 -30.05 -24.31 3.79
CA THR A 289 -29.59 -23.36 2.77
C THR A 289 -28.90 -22.12 3.37
N ASN A 290 -28.01 -21.47 2.62
CA ASN A 290 -27.36 -20.25 3.11
C ASN A 290 -28.35 -19.13 3.51
N PRO A 291 -29.42 -18.83 2.77
CA PRO A 291 -30.42 -17.87 3.22
C PRO A 291 -31.09 -18.25 4.56
N ALA A 292 -31.39 -19.53 4.76
CA ALA A 292 -31.94 -20.01 6.02
C ALA A 292 -30.93 -19.87 7.18
N ARG A 293 -29.66 -20.23 6.96
CA ARG A 293 -28.58 -20.03 7.94
C ARG A 293 -28.36 -18.59 8.31
N LEU A 294 -28.49 -17.66 7.35
CA LEU A 294 -28.40 -16.22 7.64
C LEU A 294 -29.48 -15.76 8.60
N ILE A 295 -30.72 -16.18 8.38
CA ILE A 295 -31.86 -15.85 9.28
C ILE A 295 -31.66 -16.46 10.66
N HIS A 296 -31.12 -17.68 10.74
CA HIS A 296 -30.95 -18.44 11.97
C HIS A 296 -29.50 -18.48 12.49
N ARG A 297 -28.70 -17.46 12.13
CA ARG A 297 -27.28 -17.33 12.50
C ARG A 297 -27.02 -17.54 13.99
N GLU A 298 -27.82 -16.86 14.82
CA GLU A 298 -27.68 -16.89 16.28
C GLU A 298 -27.94 -18.28 16.88
N ALA A 299 -28.77 -19.09 16.22
CA ALA A 299 -29.03 -20.47 16.63
C ALA A 299 -27.94 -21.45 16.15
N LEU A 300 -27.31 -21.19 15.02
CA LEU A 300 -26.32 -22.07 14.40
C LEU A 300 -24.92 -21.89 14.98
N LEU A 301 -24.41 -20.65 15.03
CA LEU A 301 -23.00 -20.38 15.34
C LEU A 301 -22.53 -20.91 16.71
N PRO A 302 -23.32 -20.82 17.80
CA PRO A 302 -22.93 -21.43 19.08
C PRO A 302 -22.75 -22.96 19.02
N GLN A 303 -23.58 -23.66 18.24
CA GLN A 303 -23.47 -25.10 18.06
C GLN A 303 -22.20 -25.48 17.29
N VAL A 304 -21.88 -24.72 16.24
CA VAL A 304 -20.64 -24.84 15.47
C VAL A 304 -19.42 -24.60 16.35
N ALA A 305 -19.41 -23.48 17.10
CA ALA A 305 -18.33 -23.13 18.01
C ALA A 305 -18.08 -24.20 19.07
N THR A 306 -19.15 -24.74 19.69
CA THR A 306 -19.05 -25.82 20.68
C THR A 306 -18.45 -27.11 20.09
N ALA A 307 -18.81 -27.46 18.86
CA ALA A 307 -18.29 -28.63 18.19
C ALA A 307 -16.80 -28.47 17.84
N LEU A 308 -16.42 -27.31 17.29
CA LEU A 308 -15.04 -27.01 16.89
C LEU A 308 -14.07 -26.90 18.07
N GLY A 309 -14.48 -26.36 19.20
CA GLY A 309 -13.65 -26.23 20.40
C GLY A 309 -13.08 -27.53 20.98
N ARG A 310 -13.51 -28.68 20.47
CA ARG A 310 -13.02 -30.03 20.85
C ARG A 310 -11.79 -30.45 20.06
N PHE A 311 -11.48 -29.80 18.95
CA PHE A 311 -10.39 -30.14 18.04
C PHE A 311 -9.23 -29.17 18.18
N SER A 312 -8.02 -29.62 17.89
CA SER A 312 -6.86 -28.75 17.71
C SER A 312 -6.96 -27.98 16.36
N MET A 313 -6.24 -26.87 16.24
CA MET A 313 -6.14 -26.15 14.96
C MET A 313 -5.66 -27.07 13.84
N ALA A 314 -4.66 -27.91 14.12
CA ALA A 314 -4.09 -28.82 13.15
C ALA A 314 -5.12 -29.84 12.66
N ASP A 315 -5.91 -30.45 13.58
CA ASP A 315 -6.96 -31.39 13.22
C ASP A 315 -8.08 -30.77 12.40
N ILE A 316 -8.49 -29.54 12.76
CA ILE A 316 -9.51 -28.78 12.01
C ILE A 316 -9.02 -28.49 10.58
N ILE A 317 -7.79 -27.97 10.44
CA ILE A 317 -7.23 -27.61 9.14
C ILE A 317 -7.11 -28.87 8.27
N ALA A 318 -6.44 -29.92 8.73
CA ALA A 318 -6.26 -31.14 7.96
C ALA A 318 -7.61 -31.81 7.61
N GLY A 319 -8.54 -31.85 8.56
CA GLY A 319 -9.85 -32.50 8.38
C GLY A 319 -10.75 -31.75 7.37
N LEU A 320 -10.74 -30.44 7.36
CA LEU A 320 -11.53 -29.63 6.45
C LEU A 320 -10.89 -29.49 5.05
N GLU A 321 -9.56 -29.39 4.97
CA GLU A 321 -8.84 -29.42 3.68
C GLU A 321 -9.10 -30.74 2.93
N ALA A 322 -9.01 -31.89 3.62
CA ALA A 322 -9.34 -33.19 3.04
C ALA A 322 -10.77 -33.26 2.49
N ARG A 323 -11.69 -32.47 3.03
CA ARG A 323 -13.09 -32.35 2.61
C ARG A 323 -13.36 -31.21 1.63
N LYS A 324 -12.30 -30.48 1.19
CA LYS A 324 -12.40 -29.32 0.28
C LYS A 324 -13.33 -28.24 0.84
N VAL A 325 -13.24 -27.98 2.14
CA VAL A 325 -13.86 -26.85 2.83
C VAL A 325 -12.75 -25.84 3.14
N PRO A 326 -12.85 -24.59 2.67
CA PRO A 326 -11.84 -23.58 2.94
C PRO A 326 -11.67 -23.32 4.43
N VAL A 327 -10.43 -23.42 4.89
CA VAL A 327 -10.02 -23.25 6.28
C VAL A 327 -8.59 -22.69 6.33
N GLY A 328 -8.23 -22.03 7.40
CA GLY A 328 -6.86 -21.58 7.63
C GLY A 328 -6.62 -21.10 9.05
N PRO A 329 -5.36 -20.95 9.45
CA PRO A 329 -5.00 -20.44 10.77
C PRO A 329 -5.16 -18.90 10.83
N VAL A 330 -5.31 -18.37 12.04
CA VAL A 330 -5.06 -16.97 12.32
C VAL A 330 -3.61 -16.82 12.77
N ASN A 331 -2.72 -16.47 11.86
CA ASN A 331 -1.31 -16.33 12.12
C ASN A 331 -0.96 -15.01 12.81
N THR A 332 0.02 -15.04 13.70
CA THR A 332 0.78 -13.86 14.10
C THR A 332 1.71 -13.39 12.95
N ILE A 333 2.22 -12.16 13.03
CA ILE A 333 3.17 -11.64 12.02
C ILE A 333 4.39 -12.55 11.85
N PRO A 334 5.09 -13.00 12.92
CA PRO A 334 6.19 -13.96 12.77
C PRO A 334 5.78 -15.23 12.05
N GLN A 335 4.67 -15.87 12.44
CA GLN A 335 4.18 -17.10 11.81
C GLN A 335 3.84 -16.89 10.32
N ALA A 336 3.25 -15.76 9.98
CA ALA A 336 2.93 -15.43 8.57
C ALA A 336 4.20 -15.28 7.73
N LEU A 337 5.20 -14.54 8.24
CA LEU A 337 6.45 -14.24 7.51
C LEU A 337 7.43 -15.43 7.46
N ASP A 338 7.30 -16.40 8.39
CA ASP A 338 8.12 -17.61 8.46
C ASP A 338 7.43 -18.84 7.83
N SER A 339 6.28 -18.66 7.18
CA SER A 339 5.58 -19.73 6.49
C SER A 339 6.30 -20.16 5.20
N ASP A 340 6.19 -21.45 4.83
CA ASP A 340 6.72 -21.97 3.55
C ASP A 340 6.20 -21.15 2.35
N GLN A 341 4.96 -20.68 2.41
CA GLN A 341 4.35 -19.87 1.38
C GLN A 341 5.02 -18.48 1.28
N ALA A 342 5.35 -17.87 2.41
CA ALA A 342 6.04 -16.58 2.45
C ALA A 342 7.47 -16.71 1.88
N HIS A 343 8.19 -17.77 2.25
CA HIS A 343 9.53 -18.07 1.72
C HIS A 343 9.48 -18.34 0.21
N ALA A 344 8.57 -19.21 -0.24
CA ALA A 344 8.44 -19.56 -1.67
C ALA A 344 8.03 -18.38 -2.55
N ARG A 345 7.54 -17.28 -1.98
CA ARG A 345 7.08 -16.10 -2.72
C ARG A 345 7.89 -14.84 -2.42
N ASP A 346 9.02 -14.94 -1.72
CA ASP A 346 9.89 -13.81 -1.36
C ASP A 346 9.08 -12.68 -0.67
N ALA A 347 8.27 -13.05 0.34
CA ALA A 347 7.45 -12.08 1.06
C ALA A 347 8.30 -11.05 1.83
N THR A 348 9.56 -11.37 2.09
CA THR A 348 10.56 -10.46 2.64
C THR A 348 11.82 -10.47 1.77
N VAL A 349 12.53 -9.34 1.73
CA VAL A 349 13.80 -9.19 1.01
C VAL A 349 14.84 -8.60 1.95
N GLU A 350 16.08 -9.05 1.77
CA GLU A 350 17.24 -8.49 2.47
C GLU A 350 17.98 -7.57 1.52
N LEU A 351 18.26 -6.34 1.97
CA LEU A 351 18.88 -5.29 1.18
C LEU A 351 20.21 -4.89 1.84
N ALA A 352 21.29 -5.02 1.09
CA ALA A 352 22.63 -4.60 1.52
C ALA A 352 22.67 -3.07 1.69
N ARG A 353 23.46 -2.61 2.67
CA ARG A 353 23.75 -1.19 2.90
C ARG A 353 25.24 -0.98 2.93
N ASP A 354 25.70 0.16 2.45
CA ASP A 354 27.10 0.52 2.52
C ASP A 354 27.52 0.79 3.98
N ASN A 355 28.57 0.11 4.43
CA ASN A 355 29.15 0.26 5.76
C ASN A 355 28.18 0.05 6.96
N ALA A 356 27.09 -0.69 6.76
CA ALA A 356 26.13 -1.03 7.82
C ALA A 356 25.53 -2.43 7.58
N PRO A 357 24.98 -3.08 8.63
CA PRO A 357 24.29 -4.35 8.45
C PRO A 357 23.12 -4.23 7.46
N PRO A 358 22.82 -5.31 6.69
CA PRO A 358 21.69 -5.31 5.78
C PRO A 358 20.36 -5.10 6.53
N VAL A 359 19.36 -4.60 5.82
CA VAL A 359 18.00 -4.49 6.35
C VAL A 359 17.08 -5.47 5.68
N ARG A 360 16.18 -6.08 6.46
CA ARG A 360 15.13 -6.94 5.98
C ARG A 360 13.80 -6.18 5.95
N VAL A 361 13.16 -6.14 4.79
CA VAL A 361 11.89 -5.43 4.58
C VAL A 361 10.87 -6.32 3.89
N LEU A 362 9.58 -5.92 3.87
CA LEU A 362 8.55 -6.63 3.13
C LEU A 362 8.79 -6.48 1.63
N GLY A 363 8.73 -7.58 0.88
CA GLY A 363 8.88 -7.59 -0.58
C GLY A 363 7.64 -7.05 -1.30
N ASN A 364 7.81 -6.72 -2.58
CA ASN A 364 6.67 -6.37 -3.44
C ASN A 364 5.92 -7.66 -3.85
N PRO A 365 4.58 -7.70 -3.72
CA PRO A 365 3.81 -8.91 -4.05
C PRO A 365 3.67 -9.19 -5.56
N LEU A 366 3.98 -8.22 -6.44
CA LEU A 366 3.86 -8.38 -7.88
C LEU A 366 4.93 -9.33 -8.42
N LYS A 367 4.54 -10.27 -9.26
CA LYS A 367 5.43 -11.21 -9.95
C LYS A 367 5.21 -11.08 -11.46
N LEU A 368 5.90 -10.11 -12.07
CA LEU A 368 5.82 -9.84 -13.52
C LEU A 368 6.76 -10.78 -14.27
N SER A 369 6.25 -11.48 -15.27
CA SER A 369 7.00 -12.55 -15.99
C SER A 369 8.08 -12.01 -16.95
N ARG A 370 8.02 -10.75 -17.37
CA ARG A 370 8.95 -10.14 -18.35
C ARG A 370 9.78 -9.01 -17.76
N THR A 371 9.21 -8.28 -16.83
CA THR A 371 9.81 -7.12 -16.17
C THR A 371 9.67 -7.30 -14.65
N PRO A 372 10.38 -8.25 -14.03
CA PRO A 372 10.25 -8.51 -12.62
C PRO A 372 10.50 -7.25 -11.80
N VAL A 373 9.81 -7.16 -10.65
CA VAL A 373 10.05 -6.06 -9.70
C VAL A 373 11.50 -6.07 -9.22
N ARG A 374 12.02 -4.90 -8.90
CA ARG A 374 13.41 -4.68 -8.49
C ARG A 374 13.47 -4.27 -7.03
N HIS A 375 14.48 -4.80 -6.34
CA HIS A 375 14.81 -4.43 -4.98
C HIS A 375 16.28 -4.05 -4.91
N ASP A 376 16.68 -3.08 -5.74
CA ASP A 376 18.12 -2.78 -6.00
C ASP A 376 18.74 -1.88 -4.91
N LEU A 377 17.92 -1.00 -4.31
CA LEU A 377 18.42 -0.03 -3.33
C LEU A 377 17.71 -0.21 -1.98
N PRO A 378 18.46 -0.18 -0.87
CA PRO A 378 17.87 -0.13 0.46
C PRO A 378 17.11 1.20 0.68
N PRO A 379 16.34 1.33 1.76
CA PRO A 379 15.86 2.63 2.22
C PRO A 379 17.03 3.59 2.42
N PRO A 380 16.97 4.82 1.86
CA PRO A 380 18.11 5.73 1.85
C PRO A 380 18.35 6.39 3.20
N SER A 381 19.61 6.63 3.55
CA SER A 381 19.95 7.58 4.62
C SER A 381 19.62 9.01 4.20
N PHE A 382 19.39 9.89 5.18
CA PHE A 382 18.97 11.26 4.89
C PHE A 382 19.99 12.02 4.03
N GLY A 383 19.54 12.53 2.90
CA GLY A 383 20.33 13.38 1.99
C GLY A 383 21.43 12.69 1.20
N GLU A 384 21.58 11.36 1.30
CA GLU A 384 22.69 10.63 0.64
C GLU A 384 22.74 10.80 -0.88
N GLY A 385 21.57 10.99 -1.53
CA GLY A 385 21.46 11.18 -2.98
C GLY A 385 21.65 12.63 -3.46
N THR A 386 21.90 13.59 -2.56
CA THR A 386 21.93 15.02 -2.94
C THR A 386 23.02 15.34 -3.98
N ASN A 387 24.24 14.81 -3.80
CA ASN A 387 25.32 15.02 -4.76
C ASN A 387 25.07 14.27 -6.07
N ALA A 388 24.56 13.03 -5.99
CA ALA A 388 24.20 12.25 -7.15
C ALA A 388 23.13 12.92 -8.01
N LEU A 389 22.15 13.63 -7.42
CA LEU A 389 21.18 14.44 -8.16
C LEU A 389 21.86 15.58 -8.92
N LYS A 390 22.77 16.31 -8.27
CA LYS A 390 23.50 17.42 -8.90
C LYS A 390 24.33 16.96 -10.10
N GLU A 391 25.04 15.86 -9.95
CA GLU A 391 25.81 15.24 -11.04
C GLU A 391 24.89 14.76 -12.17
N TRP A 392 23.79 14.08 -11.86
CA TRP A 392 22.84 13.60 -12.87
C TRP A 392 22.21 14.75 -13.68
N LEU A 393 21.91 15.87 -13.03
CA LEU A 393 21.42 17.06 -13.73
C LEU A 393 22.49 17.71 -14.62
N GLY A 394 23.77 17.69 -14.22
CA GLY A 394 24.89 18.22 -14.99
C GLY A 394 25.30 17.35 -16.17
N GLU A 395 25.35 16.04 -16.02
CA GLU A 395 25.69 15.08 -17.07
C GLU A 395 24.67 15.13 -18.22
N ARG A 396 23.39 15.28 -17.95
CA ARG A 396 22.37 15.39 -19.01
C ARG A 396 22.43 16.72 -19.77
N GLU A 397 22.84 17.80 -19.16
CA GLU A 397 23.05 19.09 -19.88
C GLU A 397 24.14 18.94 -20.97
N ASN A 398 25.17 18.15 -20.69
CA ASN A 398 26.24 17.87 -21.66
C ASN A 398 25.81 16.90 -22.79
N ALA A 399 24.92 15.98 -22.54
CA ALA A 399 24.41 15.02 -23.53
C ALA A 399 23.41 15.68 -24.50
N ASP A 400 22.57 16.55 -24.02
CA ASP A 400 21.58 17.28 -24.86
C ASP A 400 22.26 18.29 -25.80
N THR A 401 23.36 18.91 -25.38
CA THR A 401 24.16 19.79 -26.26
C THR A 401 24.91 19.03 -27.35
N ALA A 402 25.33 17.80 -27.10
CA ALA A 402 25.99 16.95 -28.10
C ALA A 402 25.04 16.49 -29.24
N HIS A 403 23.77 16.25 -28.92
CA HIS A 403 22.77 15.81 -29.91
C HIS A 403 22.30 16.95 -30.82
N THR A 404 22.28 18.19 -30.34
CA THR A 404 21.93 19.37 -31.16
C THR A 404 23.02 19.78 -32.14
N ASP A 405 24.29 19.45 -31.87
CA ASP A 405 25.40 19.74 -32.79
C ASP A 405 25.57 18.70 -33.90
N GLU A 406 25.12 17.45 -33.72
CA GLU A 406 25.14 16.46 -34.80
C GLU A 406 24.12 16.71 -35.89
N HIS A 407 22.96 17.32 -35.56
CA HIS A 407 21.92 17.69 -36.56
C HIS A 407 22.26 18.95 -37.35
N LYS A 408 23.27 19.75 -36.95
CA LYS A 408 23.70 20.95 -37.69
C LYS A 408 24.87 20.68 -38.65
N ARG A 409 25.38 19.44 -38.76
CA ARG A 409 26.47 19.08 -39.64
C ARG A 409 26.08 18.22 -40.86
N VAL A 410 24.77 18.09 -41.12
CA VAL A 410 24.22 17.26 -42.23
C VAL A 410 23.35 18.12 -43.18
N ASP A 411 23.62 19.45 -43.31
CA ASP A 411 23.07 20.27 -44.40
C ASP A 411 24.22 20.86 -45.28
#